data_4bb0eab58eb1471366f2d29a8d106af2
#
_entry.id   4bb0eab58eb1471366f2d29a8d106af2
#
_cell.length_a   1.000
_cell.length_b   1.000
_cell.length_c   1.000
_cell.angle_alpha   90.00
_cell.angle_beta   90.00
_cell.angle_gamma   90.00
#
_symmetry.space_group_name_H-M   'P 1'
#
loop_
_entity.id
_entity.type
_entity.pdbx_description
1 polymer ?
#
loop_
_entity_poly.entity_id
_entity_poly.type
_entity_poly.pdbx_seq_one_letter_code
_entity_poly.pdbx_strand_id
1 'polypeptide(L)'
;RRMGSIEKTEPCETCDKVRLEIDASNSCPGHFGHISLEVPIPKILYMGVEKRIGKQGYPLLFTLNHVCHTCYRVPLPDEILKPKMALLEQQFELGKKNYRGYENIKTILRQGFDQWWKGGVRQECPHCNAYTPKFEFVHTPRPEFFIRKGNADLRYQDGARNFDFGYVRNILANIPDSEARILGFDPPHSRPENMFYGVMPVAPNPIRPKRMVPGKALDIDDLSKLYQDVVYANNSLRTAQLRGYGESSVIKATTRLYIAVSRVTDNQIQSIGSGGTSMERGFQGGERKISYKGLMNRLSGKGGRFRTNLQSKYVEDVGY
;
A
#
# COMPACT_ATOMS: atom_id res chain seq x y z
N ARG A 1 14.54 22.10 -5.41
CA ARG A 1 14.27 23.37 -4.74
C ARG A 1 12.81 23.51 -4.29
N ARG A 2 11.81 23.01 -5.05
CA ARG A 2 10.36 23.10 -4.69
C ARG A 2 9.96 22.29 -3.44
N MET A 3 10.71 21.26 -3.09
CA MET A 3 10.39 20.37 -1.96
C MET A 3 10.97 20.84 -0.62
N GLY A 4 11.43 22.04 -0.54
CA GLY A 4 12.02 22.65 0.65
C GLY A 4 13.49 22.98 0.49
N SER A 5 13.92 24.05 1.17
CA SER A 5 15.32 24.45 1.23
C SER A 5 16.15 23.42 1.99
N ILE A 6 17.33 23.10 1.48
CA ILE A 6 18.32 22.22 2.11
C ILE A 6 19.42 23.06 2.74
N GLU A 7 19.75 24.20 2.13
CA GLU A 7 20.84 25.08 2.52
C GLU A 7 20.31 26.39 3.10
N LYS A 8 21.13 27.02 3.97
CA LYS A 8 20.77 28.30 4.61
C LYS A 8 20.75 29.48 3.63
N THR A 9 21.41 29.32 2.48
CA THR A 9 21.62 30.39 1.48
C THR A 9 20.61 30.30 0.31
N GLU A 10 20.01 29.14 0.06
CA GLU A 10 19.09 28.95 -1.06
C GLU A 10 17.64 28.95 -0.59
N PRO A 11 16.81 29.92 -1.04
CA PRO A 11 15.40 29.94 -0.69
C PRO A 11 14.63 28.81 -1.40
N CYS A 12 13.57 28.37 -0.75
CA CYS A 12 12.64 27.39 -1.30
C CYS A 12 11.77 28.03 -2.39
N GLU A 13 11.71 27.44 -3.57
CA GLU A 13 10.87 27.94 -4.70
C GLU A 13 9.35 27.90 -4.41
N THR A 14 8.90 27.28 -3.33
CA THR A 14 7.47 27.17 -2.99
C THR A 14 7.04 28.21 -1.95
N CYS A 15 7.90 28.57 -1.00
CA CYS A 15 7.54 29.47 0.12
C CYS A 15 8.57 30.60 0.34
N ASP A 16 9.57 30.74 -0.51
CA ASP A 16 10.66 31.73 -0.47
C ASP A 16 11.46 31.79 0.85
N LYS A 17 11.21 30.84 1.75
CA LYS A 17 11.91 30.74 3.01
C LYS A 17 13.16 29.86 2.89
N VAL A 18 14.21 30.23 3.61
CA VAL A 18 15.41 29.40 3.79
C VAL A 18 15.26 28.47 4.99
N ARG A 19 16.15 27.50 5.14
CA ARG A 19 16.21 26.65 6.32
C ARG A 19 17.01 27.33 7.42
N LEU A 20 16.36 27.69 8.50
CA LEU A 20 16.98 28.24 9.71
C LEU A 20 17.07 27.16 10.80
N GLU A 21 18.17 27.15 11.57
CA GLU A 21 18.33 26.19 12.67
C GLU A 21 17.71 26.68 13.97
N ILE A 22 17.63 28.01 14.14
CA ILE A 22 17.27 28.65 15.41
C ILE A 22 15.79 29.08 15.43
N ASP A 23 15.25 29.50 14.30
CA ASP A 23 13.86 29.98 14.19
C ASP A 23 13.00 29.07 13.31
N ALA A 24 12.29 28.16 13.96
CA ALA A 24 11.40 27.22 13.27
C ALA A 24 10.20 27.91 12.59
N SER A 25 9.74 29.06 13.10
CA SER A 25 8.57 29.78 12.56
C SER A 25 8.86 30.47 11.24
N ASN A 26 10.10 30.93 11.04
CA ASN A 26 10.59 31.55 9.80
C ASN A 26 11.33 30.59 8.87
N SER A 27 11.54 29.35 9.32
CA SER A 27 12.21 28.31 8.53
C SER A 27 11.26 27.68 7.52
N CYS A 28 11.82 27.23 6.38
CA CYS A 28 11.06 26.43 5.43
C CYS A 28 10.67 25.07 6.06
N PRO A 29 9.38 24.76 6.22
CA PRO A 29 8.94 23.50 6.82
C PRO A 29 9.19 22.28 5.91
N GLY A 30 9.48 22.52 4.65
CA GLY A 30 9.52 21.51 3.60
C GLY A 30 8.15 21.25 2.96
N HIS A 31 8.18 20.84 1.71
CA HIS A 31 6.98 20.59 0.91
C HIS A 31 7.02 19.18 0.32
N PHE A 32 5.86 18.50 0.31
CA PHE A 32 5.73 17.21 -0.32
C PHE A 32 5.86 17.32 -1.84
N GLY A 33 6.58 16.38 -2.42
CA GLY A 33 6.57 16.14 -3.86
C GLY A 33 5.73 14.91 -4.19
N HIS A 34 5.75 14.53 -5.47
CA HIS A 34 5.06 13.33 -5.93
C HIS A 34 5.80 12.68 -7.10
N ILE A 35 5.55 11.38 -7.29
CA ILE A 35 5.97 10.60 -8.45
C ILE A 35 4.71 9.99 -9.04
N SER A 36 4.33 10.39 -10.26
CA SER A 36 3.24 9.74 -11.00
C SER A 36 3.72 8.38 -11.49
N LEU A 37 2.96 7.34 -11.17
CA LEU A 37 3.29 5.96 -11.54
C LEU A 37 2.60 5.59 -12.85
N GLU A 38 3.30 4.90 -13.75
CA GLU A 38 2.75 4.45 -15.03
C GLU A 38 1.66 3.39 -14.86
N VAL A 39 1.73 2.62 -13.76
CA VAL A 39 0.74 1.60 -13.40
C VAL A 39 0.38 1.78 -11.93
N PRO A 40 -0.90 1.65 -11.56
CA PRO A 40 -1.29 1.70 -10.14
C PRO A 40 -0.64 0.55 -9.38
N ILE A 41 -0.02 0.85 -8.25
CA ILE A 41 0.68 -0.13 -7.41
C ILE A 41 -0.07 -0.31 -6.09
N PRO A 42 -0.44 -1.55 -5.69
CA PRO A 42 -1.11 -1.78 -4.42
C PRO A 42 -0.21 -1.37 -3.25
N LYS A 43 -0.80 -0.65 -2.30
CA LYS A 43 -0.10 -0.24 -1.08
C LYS A 43 0.15 -1.45 -0.20
N ILE A 44 1.41 -1.72 0.09
CA ILE A 44 1.83 -2.90 0.85
C ILE A 44 1.17 -3.01 2.23
N LEU A 45 0.83 -1.89 2.86
CA LEU A 45 0.14 -1.86 4.15
C LEU A 45 -1.26 -2.50 4.09
N TYR A 46 -1.91 -2.47 2.94
CA TYR A 46 -3.22 -3.11 2.72
C TYR A 46 -3.11 -4.52 2.15
N MET A 47 -1.92 -4.91 1.68
CA MET A 47 -1.64 -6.27 1.18
C MET A 47 -1.23 -7.24 2.29
N GLY A 48 -0.67 -6.70 3.38
CA GLY A 48 -0.12 -7.44 4.50
C GLY A 48 1.15 -8.23 4.15
N VAL A 49 2.06 -8.30 5.12
CA VAL A 49 3.19 -9.23 5.09
C VAL A 49 2.81 -10.36 6.05
N GLU A 50 2.73 -11.57 5.57
CA GLU A 50 2.22 -12.78 6.22
C GLU A 50 2.58 -12.99 7.70
N LYS A 51 3.70 -12.40 8.14
CA LYS A 51 4.25 -12.57 9.49
C LYS A 51 3.84 -11.51 10.53
N ARG A 52 3.23 -10.38 10.12
CA ARG A 52 2.99 -9.24 11.02
C ARG A 52 1.55 -8.93 11.33
N ILE A 53 0.65 -9.30 10.44
CA ILE A 53 -0.78 -9.13 10.64
C ILE A 53 -1.33 -10.55 10.79
N GLY A 54 -1.73 -10.91 12.02
CA GLY A 54 -2.27 -12.22 12.30
C GLY A 54 -3.30 -12.69 11.28
N LYS A 55 -3.84 -13.90 11.40
CA LYS A 55 -4.78 -14.59 10.48
C LYS A 55 -5.99 -13.78 9.98
N GLN A 56 -6.09 -12.51 10.32
CA GLN A 56 -7.12 -11.57 9.89
C GLN A 56 -6.77 -11.03 8.50
N GLY A 57 -7.55 -11.44 7.51
CA GLY A 57 -7.30 -11.19 6.10
C GLY A 57 -7.08 -9.70 5.74
N TYR A 58 -6.20 -9.49 4.82
CA TYR A 58 -5.76 -8.19 4.33
C TYR A 58 -6.92 -7.33 3.80
N PRO A 59 -6.98 -6.02 4.12
CA PRO A 59 -8.10 -5.17 3.73
C PRO A 59 -8.40 -5.20 2.23
N LEU A 60 -7.38 -5.16 1.38
CA LEU A 60 -7.54 -5.18 -0.06
C LEU A 60 -8.13 -6.49 -0.58
N LEU A 61 -7.55 -7.62 -0.18
CA LEU A 61 -8.08 -8.94 -0.56
C LEU A 61 -9.45 -9.23 0.07
N PHE A 62 -9.69 -8.75 1.30
CA PHE A 62 -11.00 -8.83 1.91
C PHE A 62 -12.04 -8.12 1.05
N THR A 63 -11.81 -6.85 0.72
CA THR A 63 -12.73 -6.05 -0.11
C THR A 63 -12.94 -6.70 -1.47
N LEU A 64 -11.86 -7.07 -2.17
CA LEU A 64 -11.92 -7.69 -3.49
C LEU A 64 -12.69 -9.02 -3.48
N ASN A 65 -12.58 -9.79 -2.40
CA ASN A 65 -13.25 -11.07 -2.25
C ASN A 65 -14.70 -10.98 -1.76
N HIS A 66 -15.16 -9.81 -1.33
CA HIS A 66 -16.51 -9.60 -0.80
C HIS A 66 -17.31 -8.60 -1.65
N VAL A 67 -16.88 -8.38 -2.90
CA VAL A 67 -17.57 -7.56 -3.90
C VAL A 67 -17.75 -8.36 -5.17
N CYS A 68 -18.88 -8.20 -5.83
CA CYS A 68 -19.11 -8.75 -7.16
C CYS A 68 -18.33 -7.95 -8.19
N HIS A 69 -17.60 -8.63 -9.09
CA HIS A 69 -16.76 -7.96 -10.08
C HIS A 69 -17.55 -7.50 -11.34
N THR A 70 -18.84 -7.84 -11.42
CA THR A 70 -19.71 -7.45 -12.52
C THR A 70 -20.62 -6.28 -12.16
N CYS A 71 -21.30 -6.35 -11.00
CA CYS A 71 -22.20 -5.29 -10.56
C CYS A 71 -21.63 -4.40 -9.44
N TYR A 72 -20.44 -4.73 -8.92
CA TYR A 72 -19.70 -3.98 -7.88
C TYR A 72 -20.43 -3.84 -6.54
N ARG A 73 -21.47 -4.66 -6.30
CA ARG A 73 -22.20 -4.72 -5.03
C ARG A 73 -21.67 -5.82 -4.13
N VAL A 74 -21.95 -5.71 -2.84
CA VAL A 74 -21.71 -6.79 -1.88
C VAL A 74 -22.64 -7.97 -2.23
N PRO A 75 -22.12 -9.16 -2.62
CA PRO A 75 -22.93 -10.26 -3.11
C PRO A 75 -23.58 -11.06 -1.96
N LEU A 76 -24.37 -10.36 -1.14
CA LEU A 76 -25.19 -10.94 -0.09
C LEU A 76 -26.69 -10.74 -0.41
N PRO A 77 -27.53 -11.75 -0.21
CA PRO A 77 -28.98 -11.58 -0.32
C PRO A 77 -29.50 -10.57 0.69
N ASP A 78 -30.50 -9.81 0.29
CA ASP A 78 -31.18 -8.83 1.13
C ASP A 78 -31.68 -9.41 2.45
N GLU A 79 -32.13 -10.65 2.45
CA GLU A 79 -32.60 -11.40 3.63
C GLU A 79 -31.51 -11.53 4.72
N ILE A 80 -30.24 -11.66 4.29
CA ILE A 80 -29.10 -11.77 5.19
C ILE A 80 -28.51 -10.38 5.53
N LEU A 81 -28.49 -9.47 4.56
CA LEU A 81 -27.86 -8.17 4.71
C LEU A 81 -28.72 -7.18 5.50
N LYS A 82 -30.03 -7.07 5.18
CA LYS A 82 -30.93 -6.09 5.84
C LYS A 82 -30.95 -6.18 7.38
N PRO A 83 -31.06 -7.38 7.99
CA PRO A 83 -31.02 -7.48 9.46
C PRO A 83 -29.71 -6.99 10.09
N LYS A 84 -28.61 -7.00 9.33
CA LYS A 84 -27.29 -6.60 9.81
C LYS A 84 -26.98 -5.12 9.56
N MET A 85 -27.78 -4.42 8.75
CA MET A 85 -27.50 -3.03 8.35
C MET A 85 -27.40 -2.07 9.55
N ALA A 86 -28.35 -2.13 10.49
CA ALA A 86 -28.31 -1.28 11.67
C ALA A 86 -27.03 -1.50 12.52
N LEU A 87 -26.63 -2.78 12.67
CA LEU A 87 -25.40 -3.12 13.39
C LEU A 87 -24.15 -2.68 12.63
N LEU A 88 -24.13 -2.83 11.30
CA LEU A 88 -23.02 -2.36 10.45
C LEU A 88 -22.87 -0.84 10.55
N GLU A 89 -23.96 -0.09 10.53
CA GLU A 89 -23.93 1.36 10.66
C GLU A 89 -23.44 1.80 12.04
N GLN A 90 -23.88 1.15 13.11
CA GLN A 90 -23.35 1.37 14.45
C GLN A 90 -21.85 1.12 14.54
N GLN A 91 -21.36 0.02 13.95
CA GLN A 91 -19.94 -0.30 13.95
C GLN A 91 -19.15 0.63 13.03
N PHE A 92 -19.74 1.14 11.96
CA PHE A 92 -19.13 2.15 11.11
C PHE A 92 -18.89 3.47 11.88
N GLU A 93 -19.87 3.95 12.61
CA GLU A 93 -19.70 5.16 13.46
C GLU A 93 -18.70 4.93 14.59
N LEU A 94 -18.64 3.72 15.15
CA LEU A 94 -17.61 3.34 16.12
C LEU A 94 -16.23 3.29 15.45
N GLY A 95 -16.15 2.82 14.21
CA GLY A 95 -14.93 2.72 13.41
C GLY A 95 -14.26 4.07 13.13
N LYS A 96 -15.05 5.14 12.99
CA LYS A 96 -14.52 6.52 12.89
C LYS A 96 -13.74 6.95 14.14
N LYS A 97 -14.05 6.37 15.29
CA LYS A 97 -13.41 6.69 16.56
C LYS A 97 -12.30 5.73 16.95
N ASN A 98 -12.39 4.49 16.54
CA ASN A 98 -11.38 3.49 16.86
C ASN A 98 -11.36 2.33 15.84
N TYR A 99 -10.21 1.66 15.73
CA TYR A 99 -9.98 0.55 14.79
C TYR A 99 -10.90 -0.67 15.03
N ARG A 100 -11.42 -0.88 16.25
CA ARG A 100 -12.27 -2.03 16.59
C ARG A 100 -13.56 -2.05 15.79
N GLY A 101 -14.16 -0.89 15.49
CA GLY A 101 -15.36 -0.79 14.66
C GLY A 101 -15.14 -1.42 13.28
N TYR A 102 -14.02 -1.16 12.63
CA TYR A 102 -13.68 -1.75 11.33
C TYR A 102 -13.49 -3.28 11.38
N GLU A 103 -12.84 -3.80 12.41
CA GLU A 103 -12.70 -5.25 12.59
C GLU A 103 -14.05 -5.95 12.87
N ASN A 104 -14.94 -5.28 13.59
CA ASN A 104 -16.30 -5.77 13.82
C ASN A 104 -17.11 -5.83 12.52
N ILE A 105 -17.01 -4.82 11.66
CA ILE A 105 -17.65 -4.82 10.32
C ILE A 105 -17.18 -6.05 9.53
N LYS A 106 -15.89 -6.30 9.44
CA LYS A 106 -15.37 -7.49 8.77
C LYS A 106 -15.94 -8.80 9.35
N THR A 107 -16.04 -8.88 10.66
CA THR A 107 -16.57 -10.07 11.34
C THR A 107 -18.05 -10.29 11.02
N ILE A 108 -18.85 -9.22 11.05
CA ILE A 108 -20.28 -9.27 10.72
C ILE A 108 -20.49 -9.70 9.25
N LEU A 109 -19.71 -9.13 8.34
CA LEU A 109 -19.77 -9.49 6.92
C LEU A 109 -19.35 -10.94 6.71
N ARG A 110 -18.25 -11.41 7.32
CA ARG A 110 -17.83 -12.82 7.23
C ARG A 110 -18.93 -13.77 7.69
N GLN A 111 -19.57 -13.51 8.83
CA GLN A 111 -20.69 -14.31 9.30
C GLN A 111 -21.84 -14.33 8.29
N GLY A 112 -22.14 -13.21 7.62
CA GLY A 112 -23.11 -13.15 6.54
C GLY A 112 -22.72 -14.03 5.35
N PHE A 113 -21.46 -13.95 4.94
CA PHE A 113 -20.93 -14.78 3.83
C PHE A 113 -20.83 -16.26 4.18
N ASP A 114 -20.44 -16.61 5.42
CA ASP A 114 -20.41 -18.00 5.88
C ASP A 114 -21.83 -18.61 5.88
N GLN A 115 -22.85 -17.82 6.21
CA GLN A 115 -24.24 -18.21 6.12
C GLN A 115 -24.71 -18.39 4.66
N TRP A 116 -24.25 -17.50 3.74
CA TRP A 116 -24.60 -17.53 2.33
C TRP A 116 -23.84 -18.61 1.56
N TRP A 117 -22.52 -18.72 1.80
CA TRP A 117 -21.65 -19.71 1.16
C TRP A 117 -21.68 -21.03 1.91
N LYS A 118 -22.69 -21.84 1.64
CA LYS A 118 -22.88 -23.15 2.27
C LYS A 118 -21.66 -24.04 2.05
N GLY A 119 -21.00 -24.44 3.15
CA GLY A 119 -19.80 -25.26 3.09
C GLY A 119 -18.56 -24.60 2.47
N GLY A 120 -18.51 -23.25 2.44
CA GLY A 120 -17.40 -22.49 1.85
C GLY A 120 -17.43 -22.39 0.31
N VAL A 121 -18.44 -22.92 -0.33
CA VAL A 121 -18.63 -22.83 -1.78
C VAL A 121 -19.27 -21.49 -2.12
N ARG A 122 -18.59 -20.70 -2.93
CA ARG A 122 -19.07 -19.38 -3.39
C ARG A 122 -20.31 -19.55 -4.27
N GLN A 123 -21.30 -18.75 -4.01
CA GLN A 123 -22.54 -18.69 -4.77
C GLN A 123 -22.48 -17.60 -5.85
N GLU A 124 -23.38 -17.67 -6.80
CA GLU A 124 -23.60 -16.60 -7.76
C GLU A 124 -24.10 -15.34 -7.06
N CYS A 125 -23.76 -14.17 -7.61
CA CYS A 125 -24.20 -12.91 -7.05
C CYS A 125 -25.73 -12.80 -7.08
N PRO A 126 -26.42 -12.54 -5.96
CA PRO A 126 -27.89 -12.47 -5.94
C PRO A 126 -28.46 -11.28 -6.71
N HIS A 127 -27.59 -10.28 -7.06
CA HIS A 127 -28.01 -9.08 -7.78
C HIS A 127 -27.89 -9.18 -9.30
N CYS A 128 -26.93 -9.96 -9.82
CA CYS A 128 -26.65 -10.03 -11.26
C CYS A 128 -26.38 -11.46 -11.77
N ASN A 129 -26.50 -12.46 -10.92
CA ASN A 129 -26.24 -13.87 -11.19
C ASN A 129 -24.85 -14.21 -11.73
N ALA A 130 -23.91 -13.24 -11.64
CA ALA A 130 -22.53 -13.49 -12.03
C ALA A 130 -21.80 -14.30 -10.95
N TYR A 131 -20.92 -15.18 -11.41
CA TYR A 131 -20.06 -15.93 -10.50
C TYR A 131 -19.05 -15.01 -9.81
N THR A 132 -18.87 -15.18 -8.49
CA THR A 132 -17.94 -14.38 -7.66
C THR A 132 -16.68 -15.20 -7.35
N PRO A 133 -15.61 -15.09 -8.15
CA PRO A 133 -14.40 -15.86 -7.93
C PRO A 133 -13.66 -15.41 -6.68
N LYS A 134 -12.78 -16.29 -6.13
CA LYS A 134 -11.88 -15.96 -5.04
C LYS A 134 -10.55 -15.48 -5.59
N PHE A 135 -10.21 -14.23 -5.27
CA PHE A 135 -8.90 -13.67 -5.55
C PHE A 135 -7.89 -14.06 -4.48
N GLU A 136 -6.72 -14.40 -4.94
CA GLU A 136 -5.52 -14.57 -4.12
C GLU A 136 -4.43 -13.64 -4.66
N PHE A 137 -3.43 -13.36 -3.85
CA PHE A 137 -2.27 -12.56 -4.24
C PHE A 137 -0.98 -13.28 -3.93
N VAL A 138 -0.08 -13.30 -4.89
CA VAL A 138 1.27 -13.82 -4.73
C VAL A 138 2.26 -12.68 -4.85
N HIS A 139 3.22 -12.65 -3.92
CA HIS A 139 4.29 -11.66 -3.92
C HIS A 139 5.48 -12.09 -4.77
N THR A 140 5.75 -13.40 -4.83
CA THR A 140 6.95 -13.99 -5.46
C THR A 140 6.60 -15.19 -6.33
N PRO A 141 7.28 -15.38 -7.42
CA PRO A 141 8.36 -14.57 -8.00
C PRO A 141 7.86 -13.33 -8.72
N ARG A 142 6.56 -13.22 -8.94
CA ARG A 142 5.87 -12.15 -9.64
C ARG A 142 4.69 -11.67 -8.82
N PRO A 143 4.62 -10.38 -8.46
CA PRO A 143 3.47 -9.84 -7.74
C PRO A 143 2.27 -9.77 -8.66
N GLU A 144 1.26 -10.59 -8.39
CA GLU A 144 0.06 -10.65 -9.21
C GLU A 144 -1.17 -11.11 -8.41
N PHE A 145 -2.32 -10.64 -8.86
CA PHE A 145 -3.61 -11.17 -8.44
C PHE A 145 -4.02 -12.31 -9.36
N PHE A 146 -4.52 -13.37 -8.80
CA PHE A 146 -4.99 -14.52 -9.59
C PHE A 146 -6.22 -15.15 -8.94
N ILE A 147 -6.97 -15.87 -9.76
CA ILE A 147 -8.08 -16.71 -9.31
C ILE A 147 -7.56 -18.14 -9.29
N ARG A 148 -7.61 -18.77 -8.12
CA ARG A 148 -7.26 -20.18 -7.99
C ARG A 148 -8.43 -21.04 -8.51
N LYS A 149 -8.16 -22.01 -9.37
CA LYS A 149 -9.10 -23.07 -9.73
C LYS A 149 -9.41 -23.91 -8.47
N GLY A 150 -10.62 -23.79 -7.95
CA GLY A 150 -11.13 -24.76 -6.96
C GLY A 150 -11.60 -26.02 -7.68
N ASN A 151 -11.61 -27.16 -6.97
CA ASN A 151 -12.11 -28.45 -7.52
C ASN A 151 -13.59 -28.42 -7.95
N ALA A 152 -14.32 -27.33 -7.69
CA ALA A 152 -15.73 -27.15 -8.02
C ALA A 152 -16.00 -26.20 -9.20
N ASP A 153 -15.00 -25.52 -9.74
CA ASP A 153 -15.19 -24.49 -10.76
C ASP A 153 -14.87 -24.96 -12.18
N LEU A 154 -15.67 -25.91 -12.68
CA LEU A 154 -15.67 -26.33 -14.09
C LEU A 154 -16.07 -25.21 -15.07
N ARG A 155 -16.54 -24.06 -14.57
CA ARG A 155 -16.99 -22.91 -15.38
C ARG A 155 -15.86 -21.99 -15.86
N TYR A 156 -14.69 -22.02 -15.22
CA TYR A 156 -13.47 -21.36 -15.69
C TYR A 156 -12.53 -22.39 -16.31
N GLN A 157 -12.81 -22.78 -17.55
CA GLN A 157 -12.02 -23.78 -18.29
C GLN A 157 -10.61 -23.27 -18.68
N ASP A 158 -10.41 -21.96 -18.65
CA ASP A 158 -9.11 -21.32 -18.96
C ASP A 158 -8.32 -21.11 -17.70
N GLY A 159 -7.37 -21.95 -17.35
CA GLY A 159 -6.32 -21.81 -16.36
C GLY A 159 -6.38 -20.68 -15.32
N ALA A 160 -5.45 -20.59 -14.40
CA ALA A 160 -5.37 -19.46 -13.47
C ALA A 160 -5.27 -18.15 -14.27
N ARG A 161 -6.30 -17.31 -14.23
CA ARG A 161 -6.27 -15.98 -14.85
C ARG A 161 -5.49 -15.04 -13.96
N ASN A 162 -4.46 -14.44 -14.52
CA ASN A 162 -3.67 -13.39 -13.88
C ASN A 162 -4.29 -12.04 -14.20
N PHE A 163 -4.42 -11.19 -13.18
CA PHE A 163 -4.99 -9.86 -13.33
C PHE A 163 -3.93 -8.81 -13.05
N ASP A 164 -3.87 -7.82 -13.94
CA ASP A 164 -3.02 -6.67 -13.73
C ASP A 164 -3.54 -5.76 -12.60
N PHE A 165 -2.68 -4.91 -12.10
CA PHE A 165 -3.02 -3.99 -11.01
C PHE A 165 -4.08 -2.95 -11.42
N GLY A 166 -4.09 -2.55 -12.70
CA GLY A 166 -5.06 -1.63 -13.26
C GLY A 166 -6.47 -2.19 -13.22
N TYR A 167 -6.63 -3.44 -13.65
CA TYR A 167 -7.91 -4.13 -13.60
C TYR A 167 -8.47 -4.23 -12.18
N VAL A 168 -7.64 -4.66 -11.23
CA VAL A 168 -8.06 -4.77 -9.82
C VAL A 168 -8.44 -3.42 -9.23
N ARG A 169 -7.65 -2.37 -9.51
CA ARG A 169 -7.98 -1.00 -9.07
C ARG A 169 -9.31 -0.53 -9.68
N ASN A 170 -9.58 -0.85 -10.94
CA ASN A 170 -10.84 -0.48 -11.59
C ASN A 170 -12.06 -1.15 -10.94
N ILE A 171 -11.96 -2.42 -10.53
CA ILE A 171 -13.02 -3.07 -9.74
C ILE A 171 -13.30 -2.24 -8.47
N LEU A 172 -12.26 -1.87 -7.73
CA LEU A 172 -12.41 -1.10 -6.48
C LEU A 172 -12.94 0.32 -6.70
N ALA A 173 -12.59 0.95 -7.82
CA ALA A 173 -13.06 2.29 -8.18
C ALA A 173 -14.55 2.32 -8.57
N ASN A 174 -15.07 1.23 -9.11
CA ASN A 174 -16.48 1.12 -9.51
C ASN A 174 -17.42 0.71 -8.37
N ILE A 175 -16.91 0.47 -7.15
CA ILE A 175 -17.75 0.18 -5.99
C ILE A 175 -18.58 1.42 -5.64
N PRO A 176 -19.94 1.33 -5.62
CA PRO A 176 -20.79 2.44 -5.23
C PRO A 176 -20.54 2.87 -3.78
N ASP A 177 -20.77 4.15 -3.47
CA ASP A 177 -20.54 4.70 -2.14
C ASP A 177 -21.35 4.01 -1.04
N SER A 178 -22.59 3.59 -1.34
CA SER A 178 -23.44 2.81 -0.44
C SER A 178 -22.79 1.48 -0.07
N GLU A 179 -22.25 0.77 -1.06
CA GLU A 179 -21.58 -0.52 -0.86
C GLU A 179 -20.22 -0.35 -0.15
N ALA A 180 -19.51 0.72 -0.48
CA ALA A 180 -18.25 1.05 0.20
C ALA A 180 -18.46 1.28 1.70
N ARG A 181 -19.57 1.92 2.11
CA ARG A 181 -19.94 2.07 3.52
C ARG A 181 -20.21 0.75 4.22
N ILE A 182 -20.90 -0.17 3.57
CA ILE A 182 -21.15 -1.53 4.08
C ILE A 182 -19.81 -2.24 4.35
N LEU A 183 -18.81 -2.03 3.49
CA LEU A 183 -17.47 -2.59 3.63
C LEU A 183 -16.60 -1.87 4.67
N GLY A 184 -17.09 -0.77 5.26
CA GLY A 184 -16.41 -0.01 6.30
C GLY A 184 -15.54 1.15 5.79
N PHE A 185 -15.70 1.55 4.53
CA PHE A 185 -15.06 2.75 3.98
C PHE A 185 -15.94 3.99 4.22
N ASP A 186 -15.29 5.15 4.32
CA ASP A 186 -15.96 6.46 4.38
C ASP A 186 -15.77 7.20 3.05
N PRO A 187 -16.68 7.06 2.07
CA PRO A 187 -16.48 7.49 0.70
C PRO A 187 -16.01 8.94 0.52
N PRO A 188 -16.45 9.94 1.33
CA PRO A 188 -15.92 11.29 1.23
C PRO A 188 -14.42 11.42 1.53
N HIS A 189 -13.88 10.54 2.39
CA HIS A 189 -12.49 10.61 2.86
C HIS A 189 -11.65 9.42 2.43
N SER A 190 -12.26 8.25 2.25
CA SER A 190 -11.58 6.98 2.03
C SER A 190 -12.39 6.09 1.11
N ARG A 191 -11.92 5.90 -0.11
CA ARG A 191 -12.51 4.98 -1.08
C ARG A 191 -11.63 3.73 -1.26
N PRO A 192 -12.22 2.58 -1.66
CA PRO A 192 -11.47 1.34 -1.85
C PRO A 192 -10.30 1.44 -2.82
N GLU A 193 -10.44 2.21 -3.91
CA GLU A 193 -9.36 2.44 -4.89
C GLU A 193 -8.14 3.14 -4.29
N ASN A 194 -8.29 3.86 -3.18
CA ASN A 194 -7.18 4.51 -2.48
C ASN A 194 -6.22 3.51 -1.81
N MET A 195 -6.54 2.22 -1.82
CA MET A 195 -5.59 1.18 -1.45
C MET A 195 -4.48 0.97 -2.49
N PHE A 196 -4.55 1.67 -3.61
CA PHE A 196 -3.50 1.73 -4.64
C PHE A 196 -2.82 3.10 -4.67
N TYR A 197 -1.54 3.11 -5.03
CA TYR A 197 -0.84 4.33 -5.43
C TYR A 197 -0.99 4.51 -6.94
N GLY A 198 -1.68 5.55 -7.39
CA GLY A 198 -1.53 6.10 -8.75
C GLY A 198 -0.44 7.16 -8.77
N VAL A 199 -0.37 7.91 -7.66
CA VAL A 199 0.66 8.92 -7.40
C VAL A 199 1.29 8.62 -6.04
N MET A 200 2.61 8.50 -6.02
CA MET A 200 3.36 8.23 -4.79
C MET A 200 3.81 9.56 -4.17
N PRO A 201 3.49 9.84 -2.90
CA PRO A 201 3.99 11.02 -2.21
C PRO A 201 5.48 10.89 -1.92
N VAL A 202 6.21 11.98 -2.10
CA VAL A 202 7.64 12.06 -1.81
C VAL A 202 7.86 12.99 -0.62
N ALA A 203 8.54 12.49 0.40
CA ALA A 203 8.81 13.25 1.62
C ALA A 203 9.64 14.51 1.35
N PRO A 204 9.41 15.61 2.10
CA PRO A 204 10.17 16.85 1.97
C PRO A 204 11.68 16.67 2.13
N ASN A 205 12.45 17.55 1.49
CA ASN A 205 13.91 17.53 1.59
C ASN A 205 14.46 17.61 3.03
N PRO A 206 13.89 18.41 3.93
CA PRO A 206 14.38 18.48 5.33
C PRO A 206 14.31 17.15 6.09
N ILE A 207 13.41 16.24 5.72
CA ILE A 207 13.28 14.90 6.36
C ILE A 207 14.37 13.93 5.86
N ARG A 208 14.98 14.19 4.71
CA ARG A 208 16.01 13.37 4.06
C ARG A 208 17.26 14.19 3.68
N PRO A 209 17.93 14.79 4.67
CA PRO A 209 19.05 15.68 4.42
C PRO A 209 20.24 14.92 3.81
N LYS A 210 20.97 15.60 2.95
CA LYS A 210 22.30 15.17 2.51
C LYS A 210 23.31 15.51 3.62
N ARG A 211 24.24 14.61 3.87
CA ARG A 211 25.33 14.84 4.83
C ARG A 211 26.66 14.91 4.09
N MET A 212 27.37 16.02 4.25
CA MET A 212 28.75 16.12 3.80
C MET A 212 29.64 15.71 4.98
N VAL A 213 30.39 14.62 4.80
CA VAL A 213 31.41 14.19 5.76
C VAL A 213 32.76 14.52 5.15
N PRO A 214 33.61 15.33 5.81
CA PRO A 214 34.93 15.66 5.30
C PRO A 214 35.72 14.38 4.93
N GLY A 215 36.29 14.36 3.74
CA GLY A 215 37.07 13.22 3.25
C GLY A 215 36.27 12.00 2.80
N LYS A 216 34.94 12.07 2.79
CA LYS A 216 34.06 10.99 2.28
C LYS A 216 33.16 11.48 1.16
N ALA A 217 32.69 10.54 0.31
CA ALA A 217 31.66 10.83 -0.67
C ALA A 217 30.38 11.35 0.03
N LEU A 218 29.60 12.18 -0.69
CA LEU A 218 28.33 12.71 -0.22
C LEU A 218 27.41 11.58 0.26
N ASP A 219 27.05 11.61 1.54
CA ASP A 219 26.12 10.62 2.10
C ASP A 219 24.67 11.06 1.81
N ILE A 220 24.03 10.31 0.95
CA ILE A 220 22.64 10.52 0.52
C ILE A 220 21.73 9.72 1.44
N ASP A 221 20.71 10.36 1.98
CA ASP A 221 19.71 9.70 2.83
C ASP A 221 19.07 8.49 2.16
N ASP A 222 18.81 7.43 2.94
CA ASP A 222 18.24 6.17 2.47
C ASP A 222 16.92 6.35 1.72
N LEU A 223 16.01 7.22 2.19
CA LEU A 223 14.76 7.50 1.49
C LEU A 223 15.01 8.12 0.12
N SER A 224 16.04 8.96 -0.03
CA SER A 224 16.38 9.56 -1.32
C SER A 224 16.84 8.49 -2.31
N LYS A 225 17.60 7.49 -1.85
CA LYS A 225 18.01 6.34 -2.68
C LYS A 225 16.82 5.48 -3.08
N LEU A 226 15.92 5.20 -2.12
CA LEU A 226 14.70 4.43 -2.38
C LEU A 226 13.77 5.14 -3.38
N TYR A 227 13.59 6.47 -3.27
CA TYR A 227 12.82 7.24 -4.27
C TYR A 227 13.50 7.25 -5.63
N GLN A 228 14.83 7.28 -5.68
CA GLN A 228 15.60 7.15 -6.91
C GLN A 228 15.30 5.82 -7.61
N ASP A 229 15.29 4.71 -6.87
CA ASP A 229 14.95 3.39 -7.37
C ASP A 229 13.53 3.35 -7.96
N VAL A 230 12.56 4.02 -7.31
CA VAL A 230 11.19 4.14 -7.84
C VAL A 230 11.18 4.88 -9.17
N VAL A 231 11.88 6.02 -9.28
CA VAL A 231 11.96 6.79 -10.52
C VAL A 231 12.59 5.97 -11.64
N TYR A 232 13.69 5.27 -11.37
CA TYR A 232 14.33 4.41 -12.37
C TYR A 232 13.45 3.26 -12.82
N ALA A 233 12.77 2.57 -11.88
CA ALA A 233 11.86 1.48 -12.21
C ALA A 233 10.65 1.98 -13.02
N ASN A 234 10.09 3.15 -12.66
CA ASN A 234 8.97 3.76 -13.36
C ASN A 234 9.35 4.17 -14.79
N ASN A 235 10.50 4.82 -14.97
CA ASN A 235 11.02 5.19 -16.29
C ASN A 235 11.34 3.95 -17.14
N SER A 236 11.84 2.88 -16.53
CA SER A 236 12.10 1.61 -17.23
C SER A 236 10.81 0.99 -17.74
N LEU A 237 9.74 1.00 -16.92
CA LEU A 237 8.40 0.53 -17.32
C LEU A 237 7.83 1.38 -18.45
N ARG A 238 7.87 2.71 -18.32
CA ARG A 238 7.43 3.64 -19.36
C ARG A 238 8.14 3.41 -20.68
N THR A 239 9.47 3.21 -20.64
CA THR A 239 10.26 2.92 -21.84
C THR A 239 9.86 1.58 -22.46
N ALA A 240 9.61 0.56 -21.65
CA ALA A 240 9.18 -0.76 -22.14
C ALA A 240 7.81 -0.69 -22.83
N GLN A 241 6.89 0.09 -22.29
CA GLN A 241 5.56 0.31 -22.88
C GLN A 241 5.63 1.13 -24.18
N LEU A 242 6.36 2.26 -24.17
CA LEU A 242 6.49 3.14 -25.36
C LEU A 242 7.21 2.46 -26.53
N ARG A 243 8.17 1.60 -26.26
CA ARG A 243 8.91 0.86 -27.30
C ARG A 243 8.24 -0.45 -27.72
N GLY A 244 7.09 -0.80 -27.14
CA GLY A 244 6.36 -2.01 -27.48
C GLY A 244 7.13 -3.30 -27.14
N TYR A 245 7.91 -3.30 -26.05
CA TYR A 245 8.60 -4.52 -25.61
C TYR A 245 7.60 -5.63 -25.28
N GLY A 246 8.01 -6.88 -25.53
CA GLY A 246 7.15 -8.03 -25.27
C GLY A 246 6.65 -8.10 -23.82
N GLU A 247 5.51 -8.75 -23.63
CA GLU A 247 4.77 -8.84 -22.35
C GLU A 247 5.67 -9.24 -21.17
N SER A 248 6.61 -10.18 -21.36
CA SER A 248 7.52 -10.61 -20.31
C SER A 248 8.43 -9.48 -19.79
N SER A 249 8.81 -8.54 -20.65
CA SER A 249 9.64 -7.39 -20.29
C SER A 249 8.83 -6.35 -19.49
N VAL A 250 7.60 -6.09 -19.92
CA VAL A 250 6.66 -5.20 -19.22
C VAL A 250 6.37 -5.76 -17.82
N ILE A 251 6.13 -7.05 -17.70
CA ILE A 251 5.90 -7.73 -16.43
C ILE A 251 7.12 -7.59 -15.50
N LYS A 252 8.33 -7.84 -16.00
CA LYS A 252 9.56 -7.67 -15.21
C LYS A 252 9.72 -6.22 -14.73
N ALA A 253 9.42 -5.24 -15.59
CA ALA A 253 9.49 -3.83 -15.24
C ALA A 253 8.43 -3.47 -14.17
N THR A 254 7.19 -3.95 -14.31
CA THR A 254 6.11 -3.78 -13.31
C THR A 254 6.49 -4.41 -11.97
N THR A 255 7.08 -5.60 -11.98
CA THR A 255 7.58 -6.26 -10.77
C THR A 255 8.65 -5.42 -10.07
N ARG A 256 9.61 -4.87 -10.82
CA ARG A 256 10.64 -3.97 -10.27
C ARG A 256 10.03 -2.72 -9.65
N LEU A 257 9.05 -2.11 -10.32
CA LEU A 257 8.33 -0.94 -9.81
C LEU A 257 7.58 -1.27 -8.51
N TYR A 258 6.86 -2.40 -8.47
CA TYR A 258 6.18 -2.85 -7.25
C TYR A 258 7.16 -3.03 -6.08
N ILE A 259 8.30 -3.67 -6.30
CA ILE A 259 9.32 -3.88 -5.27
C ILE A 259 9.90 -2.54 -4.81
N ALA A 260 10.22 -1.63 -5.74
CA ALA A 260 10.78 -0.32 -5.41
C ALA A 260 9.80 0.52 -4.56
N VAL A 261 8.52 0.60 -4.95
CA VAL A 261 7.47 1.31 -4.21
C VAL A 261 7.25 0.69 -2.83
N SER A 262 7.21 -0.65 -2.75
CA SER A 262 7.04 -1.36 -1.49
C SER A 262 8.17 -1.12 -0.51
N ARG A 263 9.42 -1.06 -0.99
CA ARG A 263 10.63 -0.78 -0.18
C ARG A 263 10.63 0.61 0.44
N VAL A 264 10.07 1.61 -0.21
CA VAL A 264 9.94 2.95 0.39
C VAL A 264 9.08 2.89 1.64
N THR A 265 8.02 2.09 1.64
CA THR A 265 7.14 1.94 2.79
C THR A 265 7.76 1.02 3.83
N ASP A 266 8.13 -0.19 3.46
CA ASP A 266 8.74 -1.19 4.34
C ASP A 266 9.82 -2.01 3.61
N ASN A 267 11.08 -1.78 3.95
CA ASN A 267 12.19 -2.48 3.33
C ASN A 267 12.41 -3.91 3.86
N GLN A 268 11.69 -4.35 4.89
CA GLN A 268 11.76 -5.73 5.38
C GLN A 268 11.11 -6.76 4.42
N ILE A 269 10.48 -6.27 3.35
CA ILE A 269 9.95 -7.08 2.24
C ILE A 269 11.07 -7.65 1.35
N GLN A 270 12.30 -7.63 1.79
CA GLN A 270 13.44 -8.21 1.06
C GLN A 270 13.30 -9.72 0.75
N SER A 271 12.46 -10.43 1.47
CA SER A 271 12.17 -11.85 1.20
C SER A 271 11.23 -12.07 0.01
N ILE A 272 10.64 -11.00 -0.54
CA ILE A 272 9.72 -11.06 -1.67
C ILE A 272 10.49 -10.97 -2.99
N GLY A 273 11.45 -11.79 -3.21
CA GLY A 273 12.15 -11.83 -4.48
C GLY A 273 13.64 -12.07 -4.33
N SER A 274 13.99 -13.25 -3.88
CA SER A 274 15.35 -13.78 -4.00
C SER A 274 15.73 -14.12 -5.45
N GLY A 275 14.99 -13.58 -6.43
CA GLY A 275 15.31 -13.61 -7.85
C GLY A 275 16.04 -12.34 -8.26
N GLY A 276 17.25 -12.15 -7.77
CA GLY A 276 18.36 -11.39 -8.33
C GLY A 276 18.02 -10.13 -9.16
N THR A 277 17.60 -9.04 -8.53
CA THR A 277 18.03 -7.71 -8.93
C THR A 277 18.24 -6.90 -7.66
N SER A 278 19.19 -7.34 -6.86
CA SER A 278 19.87 -6.47 -5.95
C SER A 278 20.65 -5.46 -6.82
N MET A 279 20.25 -4.19 -6.81
CA MET A 279 21.26 -3.14 -6.80
C MET A 279 21.91 -3.16 -5.39
N GLU A 280 22.11 -4.33 -4.85
CA GLU A 280 23.15 -4.62 -3.91
C GLU A 280 24.42 -4.55 -4.75
N ARG A 281 25.19 -3.48 -4.61
CA ARG A 281 26.61 -3.53 -4.97
C ARG A 281 27.18 -4.70 -4.18
N GLY A 282 27.16 -5.88 -4.82
CA GLY A 282 27.85 -7.05 -4.35
C GLY A 282 29.32 -6.75 -4.33
N PHE A 283 29.83 -6.38 -3.20
CA PHE A 283 31.22 -6.63 -2.88
C PHE A 283 31.29 -8.11 -2.45
N GLN A 284 31.93 -8.93 -3.27
CA GLN A 284 32.44 -10.22 -2.85
C GLN A 284 33.47 -9.96 -1.74
N GLY A 285 33.06 -10.25 -0.51
CA GLY A 285 33.91 -10.13 0.68
C GLY A 285 33.07 -9.70 1.85
N GLY A 286 32.58 -10.62 2.64
CA GLY A 286 32.18 -10.58 4.06
C GLY A 286 31.48 -9.36 4.68
N GLU A 287 31.14 -8.34 3.93
CA GLU A 287 30.53 -7.11 4.42
C GLU A 287 29.01 -7.21 4.53
N ARG A 288 28.50 -6.74 5.66
CA ARG A 288 27.07 -6.70 5.97
C ARG A 288 26.30 -6.00 4.86
N LYS A 289 25.33 -6.67 4.27
CA LYS A 289 24.37 -6.09 3.32
C LYS A 289 23.75 -4.82 3.92
N ILE A 290 24.04 -3.67 3.37
CA ILE A 290 23.46 -2.40 3.80
C ILE A 290 22.00 -2.37 3.35
N SER A 291 21.09 -2.53 4.31
CA SER A 291 19.66 -2.41 4.07
C SER A 291 19.22 -0.97 4.29
N TYR A 292 18.72 -0.30 3.25
CA TYR A 292 18.18 1.06 3.37
C TYR A 292 16.92 1.07 4.23
N LYS A 293 16.78 2.07 5.09
CA LYS A 293 15.62 2.22 6.00
C LYS A 293 14.45 2.87 5.27
N GLY A 294 13.37 2.10 5.03
CA GLY A 294 12.09 2.64 4.58
C GLY A 294 11.34 3.40 5.68
N LEU A 295 10.17 3.93 5.36
CA LEU A 295 9.36 4.75 6.28
C LEU A 295 9.00 3.99 7.56
N MET A 296 8.49 2.76 7.46
CA MET A 296 8.12 1.94 8.62
C MET A 296 9.33 1.63 9.52
N ASN A 297 10.51 1.40 8.93
CA ASN A 297 11.73 1.15 9.68
C ASN A 297 12.21 2.39 10.47
N ARG A 298 11.87 3.60 9.99
CA ARG A 298 12.17 4.86 10.69
C ARG A 298 11.19 5.17 11.82
N LEU A 299 9.95 4.70 11.71
CA LEU A 299 8.89 4.94 12.69
C LEU A 299 8.89 3.90 13.80
N SER A 300 9.08 2.62 13.45
CA SER A 300 8.93 1.48 14.34
C SER A 300 10.25 1.05 15.01
N GLY A 301 10.12 0.24 16.07
CA GLY A 301 11.25 -0.37 16.78
C GLY A 301 11.90 0.51 17.85
N LYS A 302 12.93 -0.03 18.51
CA LYS A 302 13.61 0.64 19.65
C LYS A 302 14.28 1.97 19.25
N GLY A 303 14.81 2.06 18.04
CA GLY A 303 15.42 3.29 17.48
C GLY A 303 14.47 4.12 16.61
N GLY A 304 13.17 3.75 16.56
CA GLY A 304 12.18 4.45 15.74
C GLY A 304 11.68 5.74 16.36
N ARG A 305 11.18 6.65 15.52
CA ARG A 305 10.73 7.99 15.91
C ARG A 305 9.66 8.00 16.99
N PHE A 306 8.72 7.05 16.94
CA PHE A 306 7.68 6.96 17.97
C PHE A 306 8.26 6.70 19.36
N ARG A 307 9.25 5.82 19.47
CA ARG A 307 9.81 5.44 20.76
C ARG A 307 10.87 6.42 21.23
N THR A 308 11.79 6.85 20.37
CA THR A 308 12.92 7.72 20.76
C THR A 308 12.58 9.20 20.79
N ASN A 309 11.73 9.69 19.91
CA ASN A 309 11.46 11.13 19.79
C ASN A 309 10.12 11.56 20.37
N LEU A 310 9.13 10.67 20.44
CA LEU A 310 7.82 10.98 21.00
C LEU A 310 7.69 10.41 22.42
N GLN A 311 7.68 9.09 22.57
CA GLN A 311 7.45 8.44 23.85
C GLN A 311 8.51 8.76 24.90
N SER A 312 9.80 8.84 24.52
CA SER A 312 10.88 9.17 25.46
C SER A 312 10.87 10.62 25.95
N LYS A 313 10.13 11.49 25.28
CA LYS A 313 9.95 12.90 25.65
C LYS A 313 8.62 13.19 26.34
N TYR A 314 7.75 12.19 26.41
CA TYR A 314 6.53 12.28 27.19
C TYR A 314 6.90 12.13 28.66
N VAL A 315 6.86 13.22 29.39
CA VAL A 315 7.00 13.27 30.86
C VAL A 315 5.57 13.33 31.39
N GLU A 316 5.14 12.29 32.08
CA GLU A 316 3.95 12.39 32.92
C GLU A 316 4.28 13.38 34.00
N ASP A 317 3.59 14.49 34.03
CA ASP A 317 3.64 15.45 35.10
C ASP A 317 2.95 14.81 36.32
N VAL A 318 3.74 14.14 37.12
CA VAL A 318 3.30 13.63 38.41
C VAL A 318 3.23 14.86 39.31
N GLY A 319 2.08 15.53 39.26
CA GLY A 319 1.77 16.60 40.21
C GLY A 319 1.89 16.05 41.63
N TYR A 320 2.78 16.64 42.39
CA TYR A 320 2.85 16.49 43.83
C TYR A 320 1.67 17.21 44.46
#